data_ac26108b4ea495e834ec9d96bb487e15
#
_entry.id   ac26108b4ea495e834ec9d96bb487e15
#
_cell.length_a   1.000
_cell.length_b   1.000
_cell.length_c   1.000
_cell.angle_alpha   90.00
_cell.angle_beta   90.00
_cell.angle_gamma   90.00
#
_symmetry.space_group_name_H-M   'P 1'
#
loop_
_entity.id
_entity.type
_entity.pdbx_description
1 polymer ?
#
loop_
_entity_poly.entity_id
_entity_poly.type
_entity_poly.pdbx_seq_one_letter_code
_entity_poly.pdbx_strand_id
1 'polypeptide(L)'
;MNVRGLRLFRLVVTTGSLSAAAESMSLSASAASRLITLLEAELRLRLFHRTRRRLTLTPQGEIFYREAEHILAGFDEIPRIAGDIRSRSQSQLRLVTGPRIGQGLLSPALALFRKAHPDIRISVDMQSRFGIEGIVGTRLYDLGIISLPVAHPLVEIENRGLFRARIEAVLPEHHRLAAKASVTAQDLAAEPLLGLWPGQRWRKQIDDFFGSGGVRPRYAVETRSSLMACQLVRDGVGVAVLDRLCAQAIDPRGLVMRPLEPERWMLFGYVHQARQPLGTNALAFLDCVREVLERFRAQSAENAASVVMAESGDAA
;
A
#
# COMPACT_ATOMS: atom_id res chain seq x y z
N MET A 1 -29.35 3.05 9.78
CA MET A 1 -28.27 3.96 9.29
C MET A 1 -28.52 4.32 7.84
N ASN A 2 -28.58 5.60 7.51
CA ASN A 2 -28.96 6.07 6.17
C ASN A 2 -27.73 6.09 5.22
N VAL A 3 -27.61 5.06 4.37
CA VAL A 3 -26.52 4.95 3.37
C VAL A 3 -26.45 6.16 2.43
N ARG A 4 -27.61 6.74 2.04
CA ARG A 4 -27.66 7.96 1.24
C ARG A 4 -27.04 9.15 1.96
N GLY A 5 -27.25 9.27 3.26
CA GLY A 5 -26.64 10.32 4.10
C GLY A 5 -25.11 10.17 4.17
N LEU A 6 -24.62 8.94 4.34
CA LEU A 6 -23.18 8.65 4.34
C LEU A 6 -22.51 8.98 2.99
N ARG A 7 -23.15 8.57 1.90
CA ARG A 7 -22.65 8.88 0.55
C ARG A 7 -22.63 10.40 0.30
N LEU A 8 -23.65 11.09 0.70
CA LEU A 8 -23.71 12.55 0.61
C LEU A 8 -22.62 13.21 1.46
N PHE A 9 -22.40 12.73 2.70
CA PHE A 9 -21.33 13.20 3.56
C PHE A 9 -19.97 13.13 2.86
N ARG A 10 -19.63 11.98 2.30
CA ARG A 10 -18.39 11.79 1.55
C ARG A 10 -18.27 12.75 0.36
N LEU A 11 -19.33 12.87 -0.45
CA LEU A 11 -19.35 13.79 -1.59
C LEU A 11 -19.16 15.25 -1.16
N VAL A 12 -19.76 15.67 -0.05
CA VAL A 12 -19.56 17.02 0.49
C VAL A 12 -18.09 17.23 0.89
N VAL A 13 -17.46 16.24 1.52
CA VAL A 13 -16.05 16.33 1.92
C VAL A 13 -15.14 16.41 0.69
N THR A 14 -15.38 15.59 -0.32
CA THR A 14 -14.53 15.52 -1.53
C THR A 14 -14.73 16.69 -2.49
N THR A 15 -15.97 17.22 -2.61
CA THR A 15 -16.26 18.35 -3.50
C THR A 15 -16.12 19.72 -2.80
N GLY A 16 -16.07 19.74 -1.47
CA GLY A 16 -16.05 20.97 -0.66
C GLY A 16 -17.37 21.77 -0.73
N SER A 17 -18.44 21.21 -1.33
CA SER A 17 -19.69 21.93 -1.58
C SER A 17 -20.93 21.02 -1.46
N LEU A 18 -21.89 21.43 -0.59
CA LEU A 18 -23.15 20.73 -0.48
C LEU A 18 -23.96 20.77 -1.78
N SER A 19 -23.91 21.88 -2.52
CA SER A 19 -24.63 22.05 -3.78
C SER A 19 -24.09 21.11 -4.86
N ALA A 20 -22.76 21.04 -5.03
CA ALA A 20 -22.12 20.11 -5.97
C ALA A 20 -22.39 18.64 -5.61
N ALA A 21 -22.32 18.32 -4.32
CA ALA A 21 -22.64 16.97 -3.85
C ALA A 21 -24.13 16.62 -4.05
N ALA A 22 -25.04 17.56 -3.83
CA ALA A 22 -26.46 17.37 -4.08
C ALA A 22 -26.75 17.13 -5.56
N GLU A 23 -26.16 17.92 -6.45
CA GLU A 23 -26.27 17.77 -7.91
C GLU A 23 -25.78 16.39 -8.36
N SER A 24 -24.63 15.94 -7.86
CA SER A 24 -24.08 14.60 -8.15
C SER A 24 -24.99 13.44 -7.73
N MET A 25 -25.90 13.68 -6.78
CA MET A 25 -26.89 12.72 -6.31
C MET A 25 -28.30 12.98 -6.82
N SER A 26 -28.49 13.92 -7.74
CA SER A 26 -29.80 14.37 -8.26
C SER A 26 -30.75 14.79 -7.12
N LEU A 27 -30.23 15.52 -6.14
CA LEU A 27 -30.98 16.02 -5.00
C LEU A 27 -31.08 17.56 -5.03
N SER A 28 -32.19 18.10 -4.47
CA SER A 28 -32.22 19.52 -4.16
C SER A 28 -31.32 19.84 -2.96
N ALA A 29 -30.82 21.08 -2.90
CA ALA A 29 -29.99 21.53 -1.78
C ALA A 29 -30.70 21.39 -0.40
N SER A 30 -32.02 21.56 -0.37
CA SER A 30 -32.82 21.39 0.85
C SER A 30 -32.93 19.90 1.25
N ALA A 31 -33.06 18.99 0.30
CA ALA A 31 -33.07 17.55 0.56
C ALA A 31 -31.71 17.06 1.05
N ALA A 32 -30.63 17.54 0.42
CA ALA A 32 -29.26 17.24 0.84
C ALA A 32 -28.98 17.74 2.26
N SER A 33 -29.35 18.97 2.58
CA SER A 33 -29.21 19.53 3.95
C SER A 33 -29.96 18.69 5.00
N ARG A 34 -31.15 18.22 4.68
CA ARG A 34 -31.95 17.35 5.58
C ARG A 34 -31.27 15.99 5.77
N LEU A 35 -30.72 15.39 4.71
CA LEU A 35 -30.00 14.11 4.80
C LEU A 35 -28.77 14.20 5.70
N ILE A 36 -27.99 15.29 5.62
CA ILE A 36 -26.84 15.51 6.52
C ILE A 36 -27.35 15.68 7.96
N THR A 37 -28.42 16.46 8.19
CA THR A 37 -28.98 16.64 9.55
C THR A 37 -29.45 15.31 10.15
N LEU A 38 -30.08 14.45 9.35
CA LEU A 38 -30.53 13.13 9.80
C LEU A 38 -29.34 12.23 10.12
N LEU A 39 -28.29 12.26 9.30
CA LEU A 39 -27.07 11.49 9.54
C LEU A 39 -26.39 11.92 10.84
N GLU A 40 -26.24 13.24 11.06
CA GLU A 40 -25.67 13.78 12.30
C GLU A 40 -26.50 13.38 13.55
N ALA A 41 -27.83 13.37 13.42
CA ALA A 41 -28.72 12.93 14.49
C ALA A 41 -28.59 11.40 14.77
N GLU A 42 -28.55 10.56 13.74
CA GLU A 42 -28.36 9.11 13.88
C GLU A 42 -27.00 8.77 14.53
N LEU A 43 -25.93 9.45 14.12
CA LEU A 43 -24.58 9.23 14.65
C LEU A 43 -24.37 9.90 16.02
N ARG A 44 -25.23 10.83 16.41
CA ARG A 44 -25.07 11.71 17.57
C ARG A 44 -23.76 12.50 17.53
N LEU A 45 -23.31 12.84 16.32
CA LEU A 45 -22.10 13.60 16.06
C LEU A 45 -22.44 14.83 15.22
N ARG A 46 -21.77 15.94 15.50
CA ARG A 46 -21.76 17.05 14.56
C ARG A 46 -20.61 16.87 13.59
N LEU A 47 -20.93 16.65 12.31
CA LEU A 47 -19.93 16.41 11.26
C LEU A 47 -19.49 17.70 10.59
N PHE A 48 -20.39 18.70 10.49
CA PHE A 48 -20.10 19.95 9.82
C PHE A 48 -20.40 21.19 10.70
N HIS A 49 -19.52 22.20 10.56
CA HIS A 49 -19.82 23.56 10.94
C HIS A 49 -20.67 24.23 9.86
N ARG A 50 -21.79 24.79 10.23
CA ARG A 50 -22.69 25.54 9.33
C ARG A 50 -22.36 27.03 9.41
N THR A 51 -21.60 27.52 8.44
CA THR A 51 -21.45 28.98 8.23
C THR A 51 -22.29 29.42 7.04
N ARG A 52 -22.65 30.71 6.98
CA ARG A 52 -23.59 31.26 5.95
C ARG A 52 -23.15 30.99 4.50
N ARG A 53 -21.93 30.54 4.25
CA ARG A 53 -21.36 30.34 2.88
C ARG A 53 -20.64 29.04 2.64
N ARG A 54 -20.28 28.23 3.66
CA ARG A 54 -19.52 26.97 3.50
C ARG A 54 -19.85 25.96 4.60
N LEU A 55 -19.83 24.70 4.23
CA LEU A 55 -19.75 23.59 5.18
C LEU A 55 -18.27 23.22 5.35
N THR A 56 -17.77 23.26 6.57
CA THR A 56 -16.44 22.79 6.93
C THR A 56 -16.57 21.65 7.93
N LEU A 57 -15.71 20.66 7.87
CA LEU A 57 -15.72 19.57 8.84
C LEU A 57 -15.48 20.10 10.26
N THR A 58 -16.15 19.49 11.23
CA THR A 58 -15.78 19.61 12.64
C THR A 58 -14.61 18.68 12.93
N PRO A 59 -13.88 18.82 14.06
CA PRO A 59 -12.87 17.82 14.47
C PRO A 59 -13.44 16.40 14.55
N GLN A 60 -14.68 16.23 15.00
CA GLN A 60 -15.39 14.95 15.00
C GLN A 60 -15.69 14.46 13.57
N GLY A 61 -16.05 15.36 12.67
CA GLY A 61 -16.27 15.06 11.25
C GLY A 61 -14.99 14.61 10.53
N GLU A 62 -13.86 15.22 10.84
CA GLU A 62 -12.56 14.82 10.30
C GLU A 62 -12.15 13.41 10.76
N ILE A 63 -12.31 13.12 12.05
CA ILE A 63 -12.04 11.79 12.61
C ILE A 63 -12.99 10.77 11.96
N PHE A 64 -14.29 11.07 11.93
CA PHE A 64 -15.28 10.17 11.35
C PHE A 64 -15.02 9.92 9.86
N TYR A 65 -14.65 10.93 9.07
CA TYR A 65 -14.30 10.75 7.66
C TYR A 65 -13.12 9.81 7.50
N ARG A 66 -12.04 10.03 8.25
CA ARG A 66 -10.82 9.21 8.18
C ARG A 66 -11.07 7.75 8.54
N GLU A 67 -11.86 7.50 9.58
CA GLU A 67 -12.18 6.13 10.03
C GLU A 67 -13.22 5.43 9.12
N ALA A 68 -14.13 6.19 8.51
CA ALA A 68 -15.21 5.65 7.68
C ALA A 68 -14.90 5.65 6.18
N GLU A 69 -13.84 6.33 5.72
CA GLU A 69 -13.55 6.53 4.29
C GLU A 69 -13.50 5.21 3.51
N HIS A 70 -12.85 4.19 4.06
CA HIS A 70 -12.73 2.88 3.42
C HIS A 70 -14.09 2.17 3.27
N ILE A 71 -14.99 2.32 4.26
CA ILE A 71 -16.34 1.76 4.22
C ILE A 71 -17.18 2.51 3.17
N LEU A 72 -17.07 3.85 3.18
CA LEU A 72 -17.79 4.72 2.26
C LEU A 72 -17.36 4.52 0.80
N ALA A 73 -16.08 4.28 0.56
CA ALA A 73 -15.56 3.92 -0.77
C ALA A 73 -16.16 2.60 -1.28
N GLY A 74 -16.39 1.62 -0.39
CA GLY A 74 -17.01 0.35 -0.74
C GLY A 74 -18.44 0.47 -1.28
N PHE A 75 -19.21 1.48 -0.90
CA PHE A 75 -20.56 1.69 -1.45
C PHE A 75 -20.58 2.07 -2.94
N ASP A 76 -19.55 2.77 -3.43
CA ASP A 76 -19.45 3.13 -4.84
C ASP A 76 -19.09 1.92 -5.72
N GLU A 77 -18.60 0.84 -5.11
CA GLU A 77 -18.27 -0.42 -5.76
C GLU A 77 -19.49 -1.34 -6.01
N ILE A 78 -20.61 -1.13 -5.30
CA ILE A 78 -21.79 -1.99 -5.42
C ILE A 78 -22.33 -2.08 -6.88
N PRO A 79 -22.44 -0.98 -7.66
CA PRO A 79 -22.87 -1.06 -9.05
C PRO A 79 -21.90 -1.86 -9.92
N ARG A 80 -20.59 -1.75 -9.64
CA ARG A 80 -19.55 -2.51 -10.35
C ARG A 80 -19.65 -3.99 -10.03
N ILE A 81 -19.81 -4.36 -8.75
CA ILE A 81 -20.02 -5.76 -8.33
C ILE A 81 -21.25 -6.36 -9.04
N ALA A 82 -22.35 -5.62 -9.11
CA ALA A 82 -23.54 -6.06 -9.82
C ALA A 82 -23.30 -6.19 -11.34
N GLY A 83 -22.46 -5.35 -11.91
CA GLY A 83 -21.99 -5.43 -13.31
C GLY A 83 -21.16 -6.69 -13.56
N ASP A 84 -20.17 -6.93 -12.69
CA ASP A 84 -19.27 -8.09 -12.76
C ASP A 84 -20.04 -9.43 -12.64
N ILE A 85 -21.03 -9.48 -11.74
CA ILE A 85 -21.93 -10.66 -11.60
C ILE A 85 -22.73 -10.89 -12.90
N ARG A 86 -23.23 -9.82 -13.52
CA ARG A 86 -24.02 -9.93 -14.77
C ARG A 86 -23.16 -10.33 -15.97
N SER A 87 -21.93 -9.85 -16.05
CA SER A 87 -21.04 -10.14 -17.18
C SER A 87 -20.42 -11.54 -17.13
N ARG A 88 -20.53 -12.29 -16.00
CA ARG A 88 -19.88 -13.60 -15.78
C ARG A 88 -18.43 -13.64 -16.27
N SER A 89 -17.71 -12.55 -16.12
CA SER A 89 -16.40 -12.39 -16.74
C SER A 89 -15.33 -13.15 -15.96
N GLN A 90 -15.04 -14.38 -16.38
CA GLN A 90 -13.78 -15.08 -16.07
C GLN A 90 -12.55 -14.37 -16.67
N SER A 91 -12.76 -13.29 -17.41
CA SER A 91 -11.75 -12.57 -18.19
C SER A 91 -11.17 -11.35 -17.45
N GLN A 92 -11.18 -11.36 -16.12
CA GLN A 92 -10.62 -10.25 -15.33
C GLN A 92 -9.71 -10.76 -14.22
N LEU A 93 -8.65 -9.99 -13.95
CA LEU A 93 -7.76 -10.14 -12.80
C LEU A 93 -7.69 -8.82 -12.04
N ARG A 94 -8.09 -8.81 -10.77
CA ARG A 94 -8.11 -7.63 -9.90
C ARG A 94 -7.08 -7.79 -8.79
N LEU A 95 -6.11 -6.91 -8.79
CA LEU A 95 -4.99 -6.94 -7.87
C LEU A 95 -5.00 -5.72 -6.96
N VAL A 96 -4.57 -5.91 -5.72
CA VAL A 96 -4.28 -4.82 -4.80
C VAL A 96 -2.89 -5.00 -4.20
N THR A 97 -2.16 -3.89 -4.04
CA THR A 97 -0.79 -3.93 -3.50
C THR A 97 -0.40 -2.58 -2.89
N GLY A 98 0.69 -2.58 -2.12
CA GLY A 98 1.35 -1.36 -1.70
C GLY A 98 2.21 -0.76 -2.82
N PRO A 99 2.41 0.57 -2.85
CA PRO A 99 3.16 1.24 -3.93
C PRO A 99 4.56 0.66 -4.18
N ARG A 100 5.26 0.27 -3.13
CA ARG A 100 6.62 -0.26 -3.20
C ARG A 100 6.69 -1.57 -4.01
N ILE A 101 5.83 -2.53 -3.70
CA ILE A 101 5.79 -3.83 -4.40
C ILE A 101 5.14 -3.67 -5.78
N GLY A 102 4.16 -2.79 -5.90
CA GLY A 102 3.47 -2.53 -7.16
C GLY A 102 4.42 -2.14 -8.28
N GLN A 103 5.38 -1.29 -7.99
CA GLN A 103 6.30 -0.78 -9.02
C GLN A 103 7.50 -1.70 -9.26
N GLY A 104 8.15 -2.19 -8.21
CA GLY A 104 9.37 -3.00 -8.36
C GLY A 104 9.12 -4.45 -8.79
N LEU A 105 7.99 -5.02 -8.42
CA LEU A 105 7.69 -6.43 -8.64
C LEU A 105 6.46 -6.66 -9.54
N LEU A 106 5.33 -6.02 -9.22
CA LEU A 106 4.10 -6.30 -9.97
C LEU A 106 4.14 -5.75 -11.40
N SER A 107 4.74 -4.60 -11.63
CA SER A 107 4.83 -4.02 -12.97
C SER A 107 5.49 -4.97 -13.99
N PRO A 108 6.70 -5.53 -13.75
CA PRO A 108 7.28 -6.52 -14.65
C PRO A 108 6.49 -7.84 -14.71
N ALA A 109 5.86 -8.28 -13.60
CA ALA A 109 5.02 -9.49 -13.61
C ALA A 109 3.75 -9.29 -14.45
N LEU A 110 3.15 -8.09 -14.42
CA LEU A 110 2.03 -7.71 -15.27
C LEU A 110 2.40 -7.72 -16.74
N ALA A 111 3.61 -7.27 -17.09
CA ALA A 111 4.09 -7.31 -18.47
C ALA A 111 4.19 -8.75 -18.99
N LEU A 112 4.69 -9.69 -18.17
CA LEU A 112 4.73 -11.12 -18.50
C LEU A 112 3.31 -11.69 -18.64
N PHE A 113 2.47 -11.45 -17.64
CA PHE A 113 1.10 -11.95 -17.61
C PHE A 113 0.29 -11.44 -18.81
N ARG A 114 0.39 -10.14 -19.13
CA ARG A 114 -0.31 -9.55 -20.26
C ARG A 114 0.09 -10.14 -21.61
N LYS A 115 1.38 -10.49 -21.75
CA LYS A 115 1.89 -11.16 -22.97
C LYS A 115 1.31 -12.58 -23.12
N ALA A 116 1.19 -13.33 -22.02
CA ALA A 116 0.64 -14.68 -22.02
C ALA A 116 -0.90 -14.71 -22.10
N HIS A 117 -1.57 -13.68 -21.57
CA HIS A 117 -3.02 -13.61 -21.44
C HIS A 117 -3.56 -12.28 -22.00
N PRO A 118 -3.52 -12.05 -23.33
CA PRO A 118 -3.88 -10.77 -23.96
C PRO A 118 -5.35 -10.39 -23.79
N ASP A 119 -6.25 -11.35 -23.58
CA ASP A 119 -7.70 -11.14 -23.48
C ASP A 119 -8.19 -10.87 -22.05
N ILE A 120 -7.30 -11.03 -21.05
CA ILE A 120 -7.66 -10.81 -19.66
C ILE A 120 -7.54 -9.32 -19.33
N ARG A 121 -8.64 -8.72 -18.86
CA ARG A 121 -8.65 -7.37 -18.31
C ARG A 121 -7.98 -7.37 -16.94
N ILE A 122 -7.00 -6.47 -16.75
CA ILE A 122 -6.29 -6.34 -15.48
C ILE A 122 -6.65 -5.01 -14.84
N SER A 123 -6.92 -5.05 -13.53
CA SER A 123 -7.10 -3.87 -12.69
C SER A 123 -6.13 -3.97 -11.52
N VAL A 124 -5.34 -2.93 -11.29
CA VAL A 124 -4.40 -2.85 -10.17
C VAL A 124 -4.71 -1.63 -9.35
N ASP A 125 -4.93 -1.82 -8.07
CA ASP A 125 -5.09 -0.74 -7.12
C ASP A 125 -3.89 -0.68 -6.18
N MET A 126 -3.36 0.52 -5.96
CA MET A 126 -2.26 0.75 -5.04
C MET A 126 -2.77 1.46 -3.80
N GLN A 127 -2.88 0.72 -2.72
CA GLN A 127 -3.42 1.19 -1.45
C GLN A 127 -2.36 1.25 -0.36
N SER A 128 -2.59 2.08 0.65
CA SER A 128 -1.84 1.94 1.89
C SER A 128 -2.14 0.57 2.52
N ARG A 129 -1.17 -0.01 3.19
CA ARG A 129 -1.31 -1.34 3.80
C ARG A 129 -2.58 -1.49 4.66
N PHE A 130 -2.92 -0.48 5.46
CA PHE A 130 -4.11 -0.51 6.32
C PHE A 130 -5.43 -0.64 5.54
N GLY A 131 -5.47 -0.17 4.29
CA GLY A 131 -6.62 -0.36 3.41
C GLY A 131 -6.70 -1.77 2.84
N ILE A 132 -5.55 -2.40 2.52
CA ILE A 132 -5.52 -3.68 1.79
C ILE A 132 -6.14 -4.82 2.59
N GLU A 133 -5.82 -4.94 3.88
CA GLU A 133 -6.30 -6.01 4.75
C GLU A 133 -7.84 -6.03 4.86
N GLY A 134 -8.46 -4.85 4.97
CA GLY A 134 -9.92 -4.71 5.03
C GLY A 134 -10.60 -4.95 3.68
N ILE A 135 -9.94 -4.57 2.59
CA ILE A 135 -10.53 -4.59 1.23
C ILE A 135 -10.46 -5.98 0.60
N VAL A 136 -9.39 -6.76 0.82
CA VAL A 136 -9.25 -8.11 0.25
C VAL A 136 -10.38 -9.02 0.71
N GLY A 137 -10.83 -8.88 1.96
CA GLY A 137 -11.98 -9.62 2.48
C GLY A 137 -13.33 -9.25 1.85
N THR A 138 -13.44 -8.14 1.14
CA THR A 138 -14.70 -7.66 0.52
C THR A 138 -14.99 -8.22 -0.86
N ARG A 139 -14.16 -9.12 -1.40
CA ARG A 139 -14.25 -9.67 -2.77
C ARG A 139 -14.03 -8.65 -3.90
N LEU A 140 -13.53 -7.48 -3.59
CA LEU A 140 -13.22 -6.46 -4.60
C LEU A 140 -11.98 -6.84 -5.42
N TYR A 141 -11.09 -7.65 -4.83
CA TYR A 141 -9.84 -8.09 -5.42
C TYR A 141 -9.72 -9.61 -5.39
N ASP A 142 -9.12 -10.16 -6.40
CA ASP A 142 -8.85 -11.59 -6.50
C ASP A 142 -7.60 -11.96 -5.73
N LEU A 143 -6.65 -11.01 -5.61
CA LEU A 143 -5.35 -11.21 -4.98
C LEU A 143 -4.79 -9.89 -4.46
N GLY A 144 -4.27 -9.91 -3.24
CA GLY A 144 -3.42 -8.84 -2.68
C GLY A 144 -1.98 -9.32 -2.50
N ILE A 145 -0.98 -8.49 -2.86
CA ILE A 145 0.44 -8.78 -2.57
C ILE A 145 0.97 -7.74 -1.60
N ILE A 146 1.39 -8.19 -0.41
CA ILE A 146 1.73 -7.31 0.72
C ILE A 146 2.90 -7.87 1.55
N SER A 147 3.43 -7.06 2.46
CA SER A 147 4.35 -7.56 3.49
C SER A 147 3.57 -8.29 4.60
N LEU A 148 4.07 -9.40 5.10
CA LEU A 148 3.48 -10.23 6.16
C LEU A 148 4.19 -10.00 7.52
N PRO A 149 3.58 -10.42 8.66
CA PRO A 149 2.24 -11.00 8.82
C PRO A 149 1.13 -9.96 8.68
N VAL A 150 -0.08 -10.44 8.44
CA VAL A 150 -1.31 -9.63 8.50
C VAL A 150 -1.65 -9.38 9.97
N ALA A 151 -1.88 -8.13 10.36
CA ALA A 151 -2.25 -7.78 11.72
C ALA A 151 -3.77 -7.76 11.84
N HIS A 152 -4.34 -8.70 12.58
CA HIS A 152 -5.76 -8.76 12.97
C HIS A 152 -6.75 -8.50 11.82
N PRO A 153 -6.95 -9.45 10.92
CA PRO A 153 -7.93 -9.29 9.86
C PRO A 153 -9.34 -9.22 10.48
N LEU A 154 -10.04 -8.13 10.23
CA LEU A 154 -11.48 -8.02 10.54
C LEU A 154 -12.32 -8.95 9.65
N VAL A 155 -11.69 -9.60 8.68
CA VAL A 155 -12.31 -10.46 7.67
C VAL A 155 -11.48 -11.72 7.52
N GLU A 156 -12.13 -12.85 7.26
CA GLU A 156 -11.45 -14.12 7.01
C GLU A 156 -10.65 -14.04 5.70
N ILE A 157 -9.33 -13.87 5.82
CA ILE A 157 -8.38 -13.90 4.71
C ILE A 157 -7.36 -15.01 4.92
N GLU A 158 -6.98 -15.68 3.85
CA GLU A 158 -5.80 -16.53 3.80
C GLU A 158 -4.59 -15.71 3.35
N ASN A 159 -3.45 -16.03 3.93
CA ASN A 159 -2.18 -15.45 3.50
C ASN A 159 -1.12 -16.54 3.37
N ARG A 160 -0.23 -16.38 2.40
CA ARG A 160 0.93 -17.27 2.20
C ARG A 160 2.16 -16.47 1.84
N GLY A 161 3.29 -16.86 2.39
CA GLY A 161 4.60 -16.32 2.05
C GLY A 161 4.95 -16.58 0.58
N LEU A 162 5.58 -15.60 -0.06
CA LEU A 162 6.14 -15.72 -1.40
C LEU A 162 7.66 -15.62 -1.37
N PHE A 163 8.18 -14.64 -0.67
CA PHE A 163 9.62 -14.39 -0.57
C PHE A 163 9.94 -13.50 0.64
N ARG A 164 11.22 -13.55 1.05
CA ARG A 164 11.80 -12.59 1.98
C ARG A 164 12.73 -11.65 1.22
N ALA A 165 12.61 -10.36 1.47
CA ALA A 165 13.55 -9.36 0.96
C ALA A 165 14.40 -8.82 2.10
N ARG A 166 15.71 -8.76 1.87
CA ARG A 166 16.65 -8.16 2.81
C ARG A 166 16.45 -6.65 2.85
N ILE A 167 16.47 -6.12 4.06
CA ILE A 167 16.45 -4.68 4.29
C ILE A 167 17.87 -4.16 4.20
N GLU A 168 18.09 -3.15 3.37
CA GLU A 168 19.41 -2.62 3.06
C GLU A 168 19.43 -1.09 3.16
N ALA A 169 20.58 -0.54 3.45
CA ALA A 169 20.81 0.90 3.32
C ALA A 169 20.94 1.27 1.83
N VAL A 170 20.24 2.30 1.40
CA VAL A 170 20.33 2.92 0.08
C VAL A 170 21.16 4.16 0.22
N LEU A 171 22.27 4.23 -0.48
CA LEU A 171 23.31 5.24 -0.36
C LEU A 171 23.61 5.85 -1.74
N PRO A 172 24.01 7.12 -1.83
CA PRO A 172 24.67 7.63 -3.02
C PRO A 172 25.94 6.82 -3.32
N GLU A 173 26.28 6.60 -4.59
CA GLU A 173 27.40 5.72 -4.98
C GLU A 173 28.76 6.18 -4.41
N HIS A 174 28.95 7.48 -4.21
CA HIS A 174 30.18 8.07 -3.64
C HIS A 174 30.11 8.29 -2.13
N HIS A 175 29.08 7.79 -1.46
CA HIS A 175 28.92 7.96 -0.03
C HIS A 175 29.98 7.16 0.74
N ARG A 176 30.52 7.70 1.86
CA ARG A 176 31.56 7.03 2.66
C ARG A 176 31.17 5.62 3.13
N LEU A 177 29.89 5.38 3.40
CA LEU A 177 29.38 4.07 3.81
C LEU A 177 29.28 3.09 2.63
N ALA A 178 29.34 3.55 1.38
CA ALA A 178 29.30 2.67 0.20
C ALA A 178 30.56 1.77 0.10
N ALA A 179 31.66 2.14 0.75
CA ALA A 179 32.88 1.32 0.81
C ALA A 179 32.78 0.16 1.84
N LYS A 180 31.79 0.16 2.73
CA LYS A 180 31.60 -0.90 3.73
C LYS A 180 30.92 -2.13 3.11
N ALA A 181 31.21 -3.31 3.65
CA ALA A 181 30.48 -4.55 3.29
C ALA A 181 29.07 -4.58 3.87
N SER A 182 28.89 -4.04 5.09
CA SER A 182 27.60 -3.90 5.80
C SER A 182 27.60 -2.58 6.59
N VAL A 183 26.41 -2.12 6.99
CA VAL A 183 26.25 -0.89 7.77
C VAL A 183 25.47 -1.14 9.06
N THR A 184 25.97 -0.54 10.15
CA THR A 184 25.34 -0.65 11.47
C THR A 184 24.33 0.47 11.72
N ALA A 185 23.54 0.35 12.78
CA ALA A 185 22.65 1.39 13.23
C ALA A 185 23.43 2.69 13.60
N GLN A 186 24.61 2.55 14.21
CA GLN A 186 25.49 3.68 14.55
C GLN A 186 25.99 4.42 13.30
N ASP A 187 26.36 3.68 12.26
CA ASP A 187 26.79 4.28 10.99
C ASP A 187 25.69 5.15 10.38
N LEU A 188 24.48 4.62 10.35
CA LEU A 188 23.34 5.30 9.74
C LEU A 188 22.78 6.44 10.61
N ALA A 189 22.85 6.33 11.94
CA ALA A 189 22.38 7.38 12.84
C ALA A 189 23.19 8.68 12.73
N ALA A 190 24.41 8.61 12.21
CA ALA A 190 25.26 9.76 11.95
C ALA A 190 24.91 10.51 10.66
N GLU A 191 24.03 9.94 9.81
CA GLU A 191 23.67 10.49 8.52
C GLU A 191 22.27 11.14 8.53
N PRO A 192 21.98 12.07 7.60
CA PRO A 192 20.62 12.54 7.34
C PRO A 192 19.76 11.37 6.83
N LEU A 193 18.84 10.89 7.66
CA LEU A 193 17.97 9.75 7.30
C LEU A 193 16.72 10.23 6.57
N LEU A 194 16.37 9.49 5.52
CA LEU A 194 15.11 9.63 4.80
C LEU A 194 14.19 8.49 5.24
N GLY A 195 13.16 8.83 6.01
CA GLY A 195 12.26 7.87 6.62
C GLY A 195 10.94 7.71 5.87
N LEU A 196 10.33 6.55 6.00
CA LEU A 196 8.92 6.42 5.67
C LEU A 196 8.07 6.95 6.82
N TRP A 197 6.83 7.38 6.49
CA TRP A 197 5.93 8.01 7.44
C TRP A 197 5.66 7.14 8.68
N PRO A 198 5.58 7.73 9.88
CA PRO A 198 5.25 7.00 11.11
C PRO A 198 3.96 6.17 10.98
N GLY A 199 3.89 5.03 11.67
CA GLY A 199 2.77 4.11 11.63
C GLY A 199 2.84 3.06 10.51
N GLN A 200 3.70 3.22 9.53
CA GLN A 200 3.96 2.15 8.56
C GLN A 200 4.79 1.02 9.20
N ARG A 201 4.45 -0.24 8.89
CA ARG A 201 5.19 -1.40 9.39
C ARG A 201 6.68 -1.34 9.03
N TRP A 202 7.00 -0.91 7.81
CA TRP A 202 8.39 -0.71 7.40
C TRP A 202 9.13 0.26 8.31
N ARG A 203 8.51 1.40 8.64
CA ARG A 203 9.10 2.37 9.56
C ARG A 203 9.36 1.75 10.94
N LYS A 204 8.41 0.98 11.46
CA LYS A 204 8.60 0.27 12.73
C LYS A 204 9.80 -0.68 12.69
N GLN A 205 9.96 -1.47 11.64
CA GLN A 205 11.11 -2.37 11.48
C GLN A 205 12.44 -1.62 11.51
N ILE A 206 12.49 -0.43 10.90
CA ILE A 206 13.69 0.41 10.89
C ILE A 206 13.93 1.03 12.26
N ASP A 207 12.90 1.54 12.91
CA ASP A 207 13.02 2.08 14.28
C ASP A 207 13.45 0.98 15.27
N ASP A 208 12.94 -0.25 15.13
CA ASP A 208 13.36 -1.42 15.91
C ASP A 208 14.84 -1.79 15.66
N PHE A 209 15.33 -1.66 14.40
CA PHE A 209 16.75 -1.84 14.07
C PHE A 209 17.62 -0.81 14.79
N PHE A 210 17.28 0.46 14.75
CA PHE A 210 18.01 1.52 15.46
C PHE A 210 17.95 1.32 16.97
N GLY A 211 16.78 0.98 17.50
CA GLY A 211 16.58 0.70 18.93
C GLY A 211 17.44 -0.47 19.43
N SER A 212 17.57 -1.54 18.64
CA SER A 212 18.43 -2.69 18.96
C SER A 212 19.92 -2.33 18.94
N GLY A 213 20.30 -1.31 18.15
CA GLY A 213 21.65 -0.73 18.15
C GLY A 213 21.89 0.33 19.23
N GLY A 214 20.90 0.60 20.08
CA GLY A 214 21.04 1.60 21.18
C GLY A 214 21.06 3.05 20.69
N VAL A 215 20.65 3.34 19.46
CA VAL A 215 20.64 4.69 18.89
C VAL A 215 19.24 5.11 18.46
N ARG A 216 19.00 6.41 18.36
CA ARG A 216 17.76 6.98 17.85
C ARG A 216 17.99 7.60 16.48
N PRO A 217 17.23 7.21 15.46
CA PRO A 217 17.36 7.81 14.14
C PRO A 217 16.88 9.27 14.15
N ARG A 218 17.58 10.13 13.41
CA ARG A 218 17.14 11.50 13.12
C ARG A 218 16.70 11.58 11.67
N TYR A 219 15.39 11.58 11.45
CA TYR A 219 14.84 11.68 10.11
C TYR A 219 14.86 13.13 9.64
N ALA A 220 15.66 13.41 8.60
CA ALA A 220 15.74 14.71 7.96
C ALA A 220 14.53 14.98 7.05
N VAL A 221 14.03 13.91 6.38
CA VAL A 221 12.83 13.96 5.55
C VAL A 221 12.00 12.72 5.82
N GLU A 222 10.69 12.88 5.89
CA GLU A 222 9.74 11.79 6.00
C GLU A 222 8.76 11.82 4.82
N THR A 223 8.55 10.67 4.16
CA THR A 223 7.69 10.55 2.98
C THR A 223 6.84 9.29 3.06
N ARG A 224 5.70 9.27 2.36
CA ARG A 224 4.88 8.06 2.16
C ARG A 224 5.31 7.22 0.97
N SER A 225 6.22 7.74 0.15
CA SER A 225 6.69 7.12 -1.09
C SER A 225 8.12 6.62 -0.96
N SER A 226 8.32 5.30 -1.02
CA SER A 226 9.66 4.70 -1.04
C SER A 226 10.45 5.11 -2.28
N LEU A 227 9.78 5.33 -3.40
CA LEU A 227 10.44 5.80 -4.63
C LEU A 227 10.95 7.22 -4.46
N MET A 228 10.16 8.09 -3.84
CA MET A 228 10.63 9.44 -3.51
C MET A 228 11.83 9.39 -2.56
N ALA A 229 11.83 8.49 -1.58
CA ALA A 229 12.99 8.30 -0.71
C ALA A 229 14.24 7.90 -1.52
N CYS A 230 14.13 6.92 -2.45
CA CYS A 230 15.24 6.56 -3.34
C CYS A 230 15.69 7.72 -4.22
N GLN A 231 14.76 8.52 -4.75
CA GLN A 231 15.09 9.69 -5.56
C GLN A 231 15.86 10.72 -4.75
N LEU A 232 15.41 11.01 -3.52
CA LEU A 232 16.10 11.94 -2.62
C LEU A 232 17.50 11.46 -2.21
N VAL A 233 17.71 10.13 -2.10
CA VAL A 233 19.05 9.58 -1.92
C VAL A 233 19.94 9.91 -3.11
N ARG A 234 19.45 9.68 -4.33
CA ARG A 234 20.17 9.98 -5.57
C ARG A 234 20.49 11.48 -5.70
N ASP A 235 19.59 12.32 -5.26
CA ASP A 235 19.77 13.78 -5.25
C ASP A 235 20.69 14.26 -4.11
N GLY A 236 21.25 13.34 -3.30
CA GLY A 236 22.21 13.65 -2.25
C GLY A 236 21.62 14.27 -0.97
N VAL A 237 20.30 14.17 -0.77
CA VAL A 237 19.62 14.75 0.42
C VAL A 237 19.93 13.95 1.69
N GLY A 238 20.23 12.65 1.56
CA GLY A 238 20.53 11.78 2.69
C GLY A 238 20.58 10.31 2.30
N VAL A 239 20.40 9.43 3.28
CA VAL A 239 20.42 7.98 3.10
C VAL A 239 19.06 7.37 3.50
N ALA A 240 18.65 6.29 2.87
CA ALA A 240 17.40 5.60 3.17
C ALA A 240 17.65 4.13 3.53
N VAL A 241 16.63 3.46 4.09
CA VAL A 241 16.68 2.04 4.39
C VAL A 241 15.47 1.37 3.72
N LEU A 242 15.71 0.58 2.68
CA LEU A 242 14.70 -0.04 1.82
C LEU A 242 15.15 -1.42 1.36
N ASP A 243 14.36 -2.10 0.51
CA ASP A 243 14.76 -3.32 -0.18
C ASP A 243 15.18 -3.05 -1.63
N ARG A 244 15.93 -3.97 -2.22
CA ARG A 244 16.42 -3.84 -3.61
C ARG A 244 15.31 -3.86 -4.65
N LEU A 245 14.22 -4.59 -4.42
CA LEU A 245 13.08 -4.61 -5.34
C LEU A 245 12.43 -3.22 -5.45
N CYS A 246 12.40 -2.48 -4.35
CA CYS A 246 11.94 -1.10 -4.37
C CYS A 246 12.90 -0.18 -5.16
N ALA A 247 14.20 -0.31 -4.94
CA ALA A 247 15.19 0.49 -5.65
C ALA A 247 15.24 0.18 -7.16
N GLN A 248 14.94 -1.07 -7.56
CA GLN A 248 14.85 -1.48 -8.97
C GLN A 248 13.74 -0.75 -9.75
N ALA A 249 12.70 -0.25 -9.06
CA ALA A 249 11.62 0.49 -9.70
C ALA A 249 12.04 1.86 -10.25
N ILE A 250 13.23 2.32 -9.89
CA ILE A 250 13.85 3.53 -10.42
C ILE A 250 15.17 3.16 -11.11
N ASP A 251 15.73 4.09 -11.84
CA ASP A 251 17.07 3.93 -12.39
C ASP A 251 18.09 3.74 -11.23
N PRO A 252 18.75 2.58 -11.11
CA PRO A 252 19.68 2.31 -10.01
C PRO A 252 21.02 3.06 -10.11
N ARG A 253 21.29 3.73 -11.24
CA ARG A 253 22.55 4.49 -11.43
C ARG A 253 22.68 5.59 -10.38
N GLY A 254 23.86 5.71 -9.81
CA GLY A 254 24.14 6.65 -8.73
C GLY A 254 23.71 6.16 -7.34
N LEU A 255 23.19 4.94 -7.22
CA LEU A 255 22.80 4.33 -5.96
C LEU A 255 23.61 3.07 -5.67
N VAL A 256 23.97 2.89 -4.43
CA VAL A 256 24.60 1.67 -3.89
C VAL A 256 23.78 1.18 -2.71
N MET A 257 23.61 -0.14 -2.61
CA MET A 257 22.93 -0.75 -1.48
C MET A 257 23.88 -1.57 -0.64
N ARG A 258 23.72 -1.48 0.68
CA ARG A 258 24.54 -2.25 1.64
C ARG A 258 23.63 -2.93 2.66
N PRO A 259 23.86 -4.23 2.94
CA PRO A 259 23.13 -4.93 3.98
C PRO A 259 23.29 -4.27 5.33
N LEU A 260 22.24 -4.36 6.14
CA LEU A 260 22.29 -3.94 7.54
C LEU A 260 23.04 -4.98 8.38
N GLU A 261 23.66 -4.52 9.45
CA GLU A 261 24.27 -5.40 10.47
C GLU A 261 23.76 -5.03 11.87
N PRO A 262 23.04 -5.96 12.54
CA PRO A 262 22.64 -7.30 12.10
C PRO A 262 21.61 -7.24 10.96
N GLU A 263 21.64 -8.24 10.10
CA GLU A 263 20.69 -8.34 8.97
C GLU A 263 19.23 -8.27 9.42
N ARG A 264 18.41 -7.67 8.57
CA ARG A 264 16.97 -7.60 8.73
C ARG A 264 16.26 -8.03 7.44
N TRP A 265 15.18 -8.75 7.61
CA TRP A 265 14.41 -9.32 6.51
C TRP A 265 12.92 -8.97 6.65
N MET A 266 12.27 -8.76 5.54
CA MET A 266 10.81 -8.57 5.46
C MET A 266 10.22 -9.72 4.64
N LEU A 267 9.24 -10.41 5.22
CA LEU A 267 8.45 -11.41 4.51
C LEU A 267 7.38 -10.70 3.67
N PHE A 268 7.29 -11.07 2.42
CA PHE A 268 6.23 -10.68 1.49
C PHE A 268 5.45 -11.91 1.08
N GLY A 269 4.17 -11.72 0.87
CA GLY A 269 3.29 -12.79 0.48
C GLY A 269 2.05 -12.28 -0.21
N TYR A 270 1.16 -13.20 -0.48
CA TYR A 270 -0.14 -12.87 -1.03
C TYR A 270 -1.26 -13.14 -0.02
N VAL A 271 -2.35 -12.43 -0.21
CA VAL A 271 -3.57 -12.55 0.58
C VAL A 271 -4.77 -12.69 -0.35
N HIS A 272 -5.72 -13.51 0.01
CA HIS A 272 -7.01 -13.64 -0.67
C HIS A 272 -8.11 -14.01 0.34
N GLN A 273 -9.35 -14.02 -0.09
CA GLN A 273 -10.46 -14.40 0.77
C GLN A 273 -10.39 -15.89 1.15
N ALA A 274 -10.48 -16.21 2.44
CA ALA A 274 -10.29 -17.57 2.96
C ALA A 274 -11.30 -18.61 2.42
N ARG A 275 -12.53 -18.18 2.18
CA ARG A 275 -13.61 -19.08 1.72
C ARG A 275 -13.65 -19.30 0.21
N GLN A 276 -12.73 -18.73 -0.52
CA GLN A 276 -12.71 -18.83 -1.98
C GLN A 276 -11.30 -19.22 -2.46
N PRO A 277 -11.17 -20.35 -3.15
CA PRO A 277 -9.88 -20.72 -3.74
C PRO A 277 -9.45 -19.67 -4.76
N LEU A 278 -8.14 -19.52 -4.93
CA LEU A 278 -7.58 -18.65 -5.96
C LEU A 278 -8.06 -19.10 -7.35
N GLY A 279 -8.58 -18.16 -8.11
CA GLY A 279 -8.94 -18.40 -9.51
C GLY A 279 -7.72 -18.66 -10.39
N THR A 280 -7.93 -19.30 -11.54
CA THR A 280 -6.86 -19.65 -12.50
C THR A 280 -6.00 -18.45 -12.89
N ASN A 281 -6.61 -17.28 -13.10
CA ASN A 281 -5.88 -16.05 -13.47
C ASN A 281 -4.96 -15.56 -12.33
N ALA A 282 -5.41 -15.67 -11.07
CA ALA A 282 -4.60 -15.28 -9.92
C ALA A 282 -3.41 -16.24 -9.73
N LEU A 283 -3.61 -17.55 -9.92
CA LEU A 283 -2.54 -18.54 -9.89
C LEU A 283 -1.51 -18.29 -10.99
N ALA A 284 -1.96 -18.11 -12.24
CA ALA A 284 -1.08 -17.81 -13.36
C ALA A 284 -0.31 -16.49 -13.16
N PHE A 285 -0.93 -15.49 -12.52
CA PHE A 285 -0.24 -14.25 -12.18
C PHE A 285 0.83 -14.46 -11.09
N LEU A 286 0.56 -15.28 -10.08
CA LEU A 286 1.56 -15.63 -9.05
C LEU A 286 2.77 -16.35 -9.67
N ASP A 287 2.59 -17.17 -10.71
CA ASP A 287 3.69 -17.79 -11.44
C ASP A 287 4.53 -16.74 -12.16
N CYS A 288 3.91 -15.72 -12.78
CA CYS A 288 4.64 -14.59 -13.35
C CYS A 288 5.42 -13.80 -12.27
N VAL A 289 4.86 -13.65 -11.08
CA VAL A 289 5.55 -12.99 -9.95
C VAL A 289 6.79 -13.80 -9.54
N ARG A 290 6.67 -15.12 -9.42
CA ARG A 290 7.82 -16.00 -9.13
C ARG A 290 8.90 -15.91 -10.20
N GLU A 291 8.50 -15.94 -11.47
CA GLU A 291 9.43 -15.80 -12.59
C GLU A 291 10.20 -14.47 -12.55
N VAL A 292 9.54 -13.37 -12.22
CA VAL A 292 10.21 -12.06 -12.06
C VAL A 292 11.20 -12.08 -10.90
N LEU A 293 10.85 -12.70 -9.78
CA LEU A 293 11.76 -12.84 -8.64
C LEU A 293 13.00 -13.68 -9.01
N GLU A 294 12.82 -14.78 -9.73
CA GLU A 294 13.95 -15.62 -10.18
C GLU A 294 14.83 -14.87 -11.20
N ARG A 295 14.23 -14.14 -12.15
CA ARG A 295 14.98 -13.30 -13.09
C ARG A 295 15.77 -12.21 -12.35
N PHE A 296 15.16 -11.59 -11.33
CA PHE A 296 15.85 -10.60 -10.50
C PHE A 296 17.04 -11.19 -9.77
N ARG A 297 16.87 -12.36 -9.15
CA ARG A 297 17.97 -13.08 -8.45
C ARG A 297 19.11 -13.46 -9.40
N ALA A 298 18.78 -13.83 -10.62
CA ALA A 298 19.77 -14.24 -11.62
C ALA A 298 20.63 -13.09 -12.18
N GLN A 299 20.25 -11.82 -11.95
CA GLN A 299 20.99 -10.66 -12.48
C GLN A 299 22.34 -10.43 -11.79
N SER A 300 22.45 -10.72 -10.49
CA SER A 300 23.70 -10.56 -9.73
C SER A 300 23.72 -11.38 -8.45
N ALA A 301 24.92 -11.62 -7.90
CA ALA A 301 25.07 -12.28 -6.61
C ALA A 301 24.42 -11.49 -5.47
N GLU A 302 24.48 -10.16 -5.50
CA GLU A 302 23.86 -9.30 -4.50
C GLU A 302 22.33 -9.41 -4.55
N ASN A 303 21.73 -9.47 -5.75
CA ASN A 303 20.31 -9.66 -5.91
C ASN A 303 19.89 -11.03 -5.38
N ALA A 304 20.64 -12.09 -5.71
CA ALA A 304 20.40 -13.44 -5.18
C ALA A 304 20.46 -13.48 -3.66
N ALA A 305 21.43 -12.79 -3.04
CA ALA A 305 21.58 -12.70 -1.60
C ALA A 305 20.52 -11.79 -0.92
N SER A 306 19.85 -10.93 -1.68
CA SER A 306 18.86 -9.97 -1.15
C SER A 306 17.41 -10.46 -1.18
N VAL A 307 17.14 -11.55 -1.90
CA VAL A 307 15.80 -12.14 -2.02
C VAL A 307 15.88 -13.66 -1.87
N VAL A 308 15.12 -14.19 -0.92
CA VAL A 308 15.00 -15.64 -0.67
C VAL A 308 13.54 -16.04 -0.88
N MET A 309 13.30 -17.05 -1.69
CA MET A 309 11.95 -17.58 -1.90
C MET A 309 11.43 -18.19 -0.59
N ALA A 310 10.17 -17.95 -0.27
CA ALA A 310 9.55 -18.54 0.92
C ALA A 310 9.26 -20.03 0.67
N GLU A 311 9.49 -20.87 1.67
CA GLU A 311 9.13 -22.28 1.62
C GLU A 311 7.61 -22.44 1.80
N SER A 312 7.06 -23.56 1.32
CA SER A 312 5.60 -23.82 1.32
C SER A 312 4.93 -23.85 2.70
N GLY A 313 5.70 -23.70 3.78
CA GLY A 313 5.27 -23.69 5.17
C GLY A 313 5.46 -22.35 5.89
N ASP A 314 6.01 -21.33 5.26
CA ASP A 314 6.16 -19.98 5.83
C ASP A 314 4.79 -19.30 5.97
N ALA A 315 3.95 -19.83 6.85
CA ALA A 315 2.78 -19.10 7.36
C ALA A 315 3.28 -18.05 8.35
N ALA A 316 2.85 -16.81 8.16
CA ALA A 316 3.16 -15.73 9.09
C ALA A 316 2.20 -15.71 10.27
#